data_835b6b10db39f3aa2a3693578d9d0037
#
_entry.id   835b6b10db39f3aa2a3693578d9d0037
#
_cell.length_a   1.000
_cell.length_b   1.000
_cell.length_c   1.000
_cell.angle_alpha   90.00
_cell.angle_beta   90.00
_cell.angle_gamma   90.00
#
_symmetry.space_group_name_H-M   'P 1'
#
loop_
_entity.id
_entity.type
_entity.pdbx_description
1 polymer ?
#
loop_
_entity_poly.entity_id
_entity_poly.type
_entity_poly.pdbx_seq_one_letter_code
_entity_poly.pdbx_strand_id
1 'polypeptide(L)'
;MIIKRAGHEKVYPNKWTVPGGKLKPKDYLDTPKTTKDAWYNVVDKDLRREIKEECNLEVGELKYLLDLVFIRPDQIPVLTLSFYADYKSGEVELEEDFTDYFWGTIEELKEYDLIEGIYDEIKMVDEKLKNNN
;
A
#
# COMPACT_ATOMS: atom_id res chain seq x y z
N MET A 1 -9.99 -1.01 -1.38
CA MET A 1 -10.05 0.44 -1.00
C MET A 1 -8.94 1.19 -1.72
N ILE A 2 -9.22 2.41 -2.15
CA ILE A 2 -8.24 3.35 -2.69
C ILE A 2 -8.27 4.64 -1.88
N ILE A 3 -7.16 5.37 -1.90
CA ILE A 3 -7.00 6.66 -1.21
C ILE A 3 -6.46 7.70 -2.17
N LYS A 4 -6.83 8.95 -1.97
CA LYS A 4 -6.44 10.07 -2.83
C LYS A 4 -5.30 10.86 -2.21
N ARG A 5 -4.22 11.03 -2.96
CA ARG A 5 -3.07 11.84 -2.55
C ARG A 5 -3.45 13.31 -2.52
N ALA A 6 -2.93 14.03 -1.53
CA ALA A 6 -3.19 15.46 -1.39
C ALA A 6 -2.57 16.26 -2.55
N GLY A 7 -3.15 17.42 -2.82
CA GLY A 7 -2.67 18.30 -3.89
C GLY A 7 -1.30 18.93 -3.62
N HIS A 8 -0.85 18.98 -2.34
CA HIS A 8 0.47 19.50 -2.00
C HIS A 8 1.61 18.47 -2.20
N GLU A 9 1.28 17.22 -2.50
CA GLU A 9 2.28 16.18 -2.75
C GLU A 9 3.10 16.49 -4.00
N LYS A 10 4.43 16.29 -3.91
CA LYS A 10 5.34 16.55 -5.03
C LYS A 10 5.23 15.50 -6.14
N VAL A 11 4.89 14.27 -5.76
CA VAL A 11 4.78 13.13 -6.67
C VAL A 11 3.33 12.70 -6.74
N TYR A 12 2.78 12.64 -7.95
CA TYR A 12 1.39 12.26 -8.22
C TYR A 12 0.35 13.00 -7.37
N PRO A 13 0.34 14.36 -7.34
CA PRO A 13 -0.68 15.10 -6.59
C PRO A 13 -2.09 14.81 -7.13
N ASN A 14 -3.05 14.71 -6.23
CA ASN A 14 -4.47 14.45 -6.54
C ASN A 14 -4.77 13.11 -7.24
N LYS A 15 -3.78 12.23 -7.39
CA LYS A 15 -3.98 10.88 -7.93
C LYS A 15 -4.48 9.93 -6.85
N TRP A 16 -5.21 8.90 -7.28
CA TRP A 16 -5.66 7.82 -6.41
C TRP A 16 -4.66 6.67 -6.42
N THR A 17 -4.48 6.05 -5.27
CA THR A 17 -3.52 4.97 -5.07
C THR A 17 -4.01 4.02 -3.97
N VAL A 18 -3.14 3.12 -3.54
CA VAL A 18 -3.36 2.23 -2.39
C VAL A 18 -2.40 2.61 -1.27
N PRO A 19 -2.73 2.28 0.00
CA PRO A 19 -1.81 2.53 1.12
C PRO A 19 -0.47 1.83 0.94
N GLY A 20 0.59 2.46 1.43
CA GLY A 20 1.93 1.90 1.40
C GLY A 20 2.97 2.91 1.84
N GLY A 21 4.22 2.49 1.86
CA GLY A 21 5.31 3.35 2.27
C GLY A 21 6.66 2.79 1.86
N LYS A 22 7.70 3.43 2.36
CA LYS A 22 9.08 3.03 2.11
C LYS A 22 9.65 2.39 3.36
N LEU A 23 10.29 1.24 3.21
CA LEU A 23 11.08 0.66 4.28
C LEU A 23 12.37 1.47 4.44
N LYS A 24 12.55 2.08 5.60
CA LYS A 24 13.74 2.87 5.97
C LYS A 24 14.52 2.14 7.05
N PRO A 25 15.84 2.35 7.16
CA PRO A 25 16.64 1.71 8.22
C PRO A 25 16.08 1.91 9.63
N LYS A 26 15.53 3.09 9.95
CA LYS A 26 14.92 3.36 11.26
C LYS A 26 13.71 2.47 11.57
N ASP A 27 13.04 1.94 10.54
CA ASP A 27 11.85 1.12 10.74
C ASP A 27 12.17 -0.26 11.34
N TYR A 28 13.42 -0.69 11.28
CA TYR A 28 13.88 -1.93 11.91
C TYR A 28 15.03 -1.73 12.90
N LEU A 29 15.96 -0.78 12.67
CA LEU A 29 17.12 -0.57 13.56
C LEU A 29 16.72 -0.22 14.99
N ASP A 30 15.59 0.45 15.18
CA ASP A 30 15.06 0.84 16.49
C ASP A 30 14.22 -0.25 17.15
N THR A 31 14.16 -1.45 16.55
CA THR A 31 13.41 -2.60 17.06
C THR A 31 14.37 -3.72 17.50
N PRO A 32 13.93 -4.61 18.42
CA PRO A 32 14.76 -5.75 18.83
C PRO A 32 15.05 -6.69 17.66
N LYS A 33 16.29 -7.13 17.56
CA LYS A 33 16.67 -8.15 16.57
C LYS A 33 16.03 -9.50 16.89
N THR A 34 15.69 -10.24 15.86
CA THR A 34 15.18 -11.61 15.96
C THR A 34 16.31 -12.59 16.22
N THR A 35 17.43 -12.38 15.54
CA THR A 35 18.68 -13.13 15.76
C THR A 35 19.81 -12.15 16.06
N LYS A 36 21.03 -12.65 16.19
CA LYS A 36 22.20 -11.80 16.45
C LYS A 36 22.34 -10.65 15.42
N ASP A 37 22.06 -10.94 14.16
CA ASP A 37 22.35 -10.01 13.07
C ASP A 37 21.15 -9.74 12.15
N ALA A 38 19.92 -10.17 12.51
CA ALA A 38 18.78 -10.09 11.61
C ALA A 38 17.46 -9.72 12.29
N TRP A 39 16.59 -9.08 11.51
CA TRP A 39 15.21 -8.80 11.85
C TRP A 39 14.29 -9.54 10.87
N TYR A 40 13.35 -10.34 11.40
CA TYR A 40 12.40 -11.10 10.58
C TYR A 40 11.09 -10.34 10.44
N ASN A 41 10.38 -10.62 9.33
CA ASN A 41 9.05 -10.08 9.05
C ASN A 41 8.99 -8.54 9.01
N VAL A 42 10.07 -7.91 8.61
CA VAL A 42 10.19 -6.45 8.58
C VAL A 42 9.16 -5.83 7.63
N VAL A 43 8.98 -6.41 6.44
CA VAL A 43 8.02 -5.90 5.43
C VAL A 43 6.59 -5.99 5.96
N ASP A 44 6.20 -7.11 6.56
CA ASP A 44 4.86 -7.29 7.14
C ASP A 44 4.59 -6.25 8.22
N LYS A 45 5.50 -6.10 9.16
CA LYS A 45 5.36 -5.12 10.26
C LYS A 45 5.30 -3.70 9.76
N ASP A 46 6.17 -3.35 8.81
CA ASP A 46 6.24 -2.01 8.26
C ASP A 46 4.98 -1.65 7.49
N LEU A 47 4.51 -2.55 6.64
CA LEU A 47 3.29 -2.32 5.85
C LEU A 47 2.05 -2.17 6.74
N ARG A 48 1.93 -2.98 7.80
CA ARG A 48 0.84 -2.82 8.77
C ARG A 48 0.90 -1.48 9.48
N ARG A 49 2.08 -1.01 9.83
CA ARG A 49 2.29 0.31 10.42
C ARG A 49 1.87 1.42 9.46
N GLU A 50 2.30 1.34 8.21
CA GLU A 50 1.94 2.32 7.16
C GLU A 50 0.42 2.38 6.95
N ILE A 51 -0.25 1.23 6.85
CA ILE A 51 -1.71 1.16 6.71
C ILE A 51 -2.39 1.82 7.90
N LYS A 52 -1.89 1.56 9.12
CA LYS A 52 -2.43 2.15 10.33
C LYS A 52 -2.24 3.67 10.37
N GLU A 53 -1.06 4.15 10.03
CA GLU A 53 -0.74 5.58 10.00
C GLU A 53 -1.52 6.32 8.91
N GLU A 54 -1.57 5.76 7.70
CA GLU A 54 -2.20 6.42 6.54
C GLU A 54 -3.73 6.42 6.57
N CYS A 55 -4.34 5.34 7.05
CA CYS A 55 -5.81 5.20 6.99
C CYS A 55 -6.47 4.56 8.22
N ASN A 56 -5.74 4.32 9.30
CA ASN A 56 -6.27 3.80 10.57
C ASN A 56 -6.96 2.44 10.47
N LEU A 57 -6.48 1.56 9.61
CA LEU A 57 -7.07 0.24 9.41
C LEU A 57 -6.18 -0.88 9.94
N GLU A 58 -6.85 -1.95 10.41
CA GLU A 58 -6.24 -3.25 10.67
C GLU A 58 -6.65 -4.22 9.56
N VAL A 59 -5.70 -5.00 9.07
CA VAL A 59 -5.93 -5.97 8.00
C VAL A 59 -5.57 -7.38 8.45
N GLY A 60 -6.11 -8.37 7.76
CA GLY A 60 -5.80 -9.77 7.97
C GLY A 60 -4.41 -10.14 7.48
N GLU A 61 -4.23 -11.41 7.10
CA GLU A 61 -2.96 -11.90 6.55
C GLU A 61 -2.57 -11.12 5.29
N LEU A 62 -1.35 -10.61 5.25
CA LEU A 62 -0.79 -9.99 4.05
C LEU A 62 -0.32 -11.08 3.09
N LYS A 63 -0.94 -11.13 1.92
CA LYS A 63 -0.63 -12.10 0.86
C LYS A 63 0.13 -11.41 -0.26
N TYR A 64 1.23 -12.00 -0.68
CA TYR A 64 2.03 -11.48 -1.78
C TYR A 64 1.24 -11.47 -3.10
N LEU A 65 1.28 -10.35 -3.81
CA LEU A 65 0.66 -10.21 -5.12
C LEU A 65 1.71 -10.24 -6.24
N LEU A 66 2.60 -9.27 -6.24
CA LEU A 66 3.65 -9.12 -7.25
C LEU A 66 4.75 -8.19 -6.76
N ASP A 67 5.83 -8.13 -7.52
CA ASP A 67 6.84 -7.08 -7.39
C ASP A 67 7.00 -6.34 -8.72
N LEU A 68 7.51 -5.13 -8.63
CA LEU A 68 7.85 -4.33 -9.81
C LEU A 68 9.05 -3.43 -9.50
N VAL A 69 9.75 -3.05 -10.54
CA VAL A 69 10.77 -2.00 -10.46
C VAL A 69 10.33 -0.86 -11.38
N PHE A 70 10.32 0.33 -10.85
CA PHE A 70 10.11 1.52 -11.67
C PHE A 70 11.27 2.49 -11.49
N ILE A 71 11.48 3.34 -12.49
CA ILE A 71 12.54 4.34 -12.47
C ILE A 71 11.91 5.70 -12.12
N ARG A 72 12.36 6.29 -11.03
CA ARG A 72 11.94 7.61 -10.61
C ARG A 72 12.42 8.68 -11.60
N PRO A 73 11.78 9.88 -11.61
CA PRO A 73 12.26 11.00 -12.45
C PRO A 73 13.73 11.36 -12.23
N ASP A 74 14.27 11.14 -11.02
CA ASP A 74 15.68 11.35 -10.69
C ASP A 74 16.58 10.15 -11.05
N GLN A 75 16.08 9.20 -11.86
CA GLN A 75 16.77 8.02 -12.36
C GLN A 75 17.13 6.96 -11.31
N ILE A 76 16.54 7.05 -10.12
CA ILE A 76 16.72 6.03 -9.08
C ILE A 76 15.71 4.90 -9.29
N PRO A 77 16.17 3.64 -9.43
CA PRO A 77 15.26 2.49 -9.48
C PRO A 77 14.67 2.20 -8.11
N VAL A 78 13.39 1.88 -8.08
CA VAL A 78 12.65 1.54 -6.85
C VAL A 78 12.03 0.16 -7.01
N LEU A 79 12.38 -0.76 -6.11
CA LEU A 79 11.71 -2.06 -5.98
C LEU A 79 10.46 -1.87 -5.11
N THR A 80 9.32 -2.27 -5.64
CA THR A 80 8.05 -2.26 -4.91
C THR A 80 7.53 -3.68 -4.75
N LEU A 81 7.13 -4.02 -3.54
CA LEU A 81 6.46 -5.28 -3.22
C LEU A 81 4.99 -4.98 -2.95
N SER A 82 4.09 -5.60 -3.70
CA SER A 82 2.65 -5.42 -3.55
C SER A 82 2.02 -6.62 -2.86
N PHE A 83 1.15 -6.33 -1.90
CA PHE A 83 0.41 -7.32 -1.10
C PHE A 83 -1.08 -7.01 -1.15
N TYR A 84 -1.89 -7.99 -0.82
CA TYR A 84 -3.32 -7.80 -0.59
C TYR A 84 -3.73 -8.49 0.70
N ALA A 85 -4.81 -8.01 1.30
CA ALA A 85 -5.33 -8.54 2.56
C ALA A 85 -6.80 -8.22 2.72
N ASP A 86 -7.48 -9.01 3.55
CA ASP A 86 -8.86 -8.71 3.94
C ASP A 86 -8.89 -7.57 4.97
N TYR A 87 -9.90 -6.72 4.87
CA TYR A 87 -10.22 -5.76 5.93
C TYR A 87 -10.59 -6.52 7.20
N LYS A 88 -10.04 -6.09 8.34
CA LYS A 88 -10.32 -6.71 9.64
C LYS A 88 -11.10 -5.79 10.55
N SER A 89 -10.64 -4.56 10.76
CA SER A 89 -11.28 -3.59 11.63
C SER A 89 -10.74 -2.17 11.41
N GLY A 90 -11.40 -1.22 12.03
CA GLY A 90 -11.03 0.19 12.02
C GLY A 90 -11.96 1.05 11.16
N GLU A 91 -12.06 2.32 11.52
CA GLU A 91 -12.73 3.34 10.72
C GLU A 91 -11.68 4.20 10.04
N VAL A 92 -11.87 4.50 8.75
CA VAL A 92 -10.89 5.26 7.99
C VAL A 92 -10.71 6.65 8.60
N GLU A 93 -9.47 6.93 9.01
CA GLU A 93 -8.98 8.26 9.37
C GLU A 93 -7.71 8.49 8.58
N LEU A 94 -7.77 9.43 7.65
CA LEU A 94 -6.63 9.71 6.75
C LEU A 94 -5.64 10.66 7.42
N GLU A 95 -4.34 10.39 7.22
CA GLU A 95 -3.32 11.38 7.56
C GLU A 95 -3.33 12.52 6.53
N GLU A 96 -2.61 13.61 6.83
CA GLU A 96 -2.67 14.88 6.07
C GLU A 96 -2.24 14.77 4.59
N ASP A 97 -1.50 13.73 4.24
CA ASP A 97 -1.05 13.50 2.86
C ASP A 97 -2.12 12.88 1.96
N PHE A 98 -3.27 12.55 2.52
CA PHE A 98 -4.41 11.98 1.80
C PHE A 98 -5.68 12.76 2.09
N THR A 99 -6.50 12.98 1.06
CA THR A 99 -7.69 13.85 1.16
C THR A 99 -9.01 13.12 1.01
N ASP A 100 -9.01 11.88 0.52
CA ASP A 100 -10.25 11.13 0.29
C ASP A 100 -9.95 9.62 0.22
N TYR A 101 -10.99 8.81 0.37
CA TYR A 101 -10.91 7.37 0.24
C TYR A 101 -12.20 6.83 -0.41
N PHE A 102 -12.09 5.63 -0.99
CA PHE A 102 -13.23 4.98 -1.62
C PHE A 102 -13.13 3.45 -1.46
N TRP A 103 -14.21 2.85 -1.01
CA TRP A 103 -14.43 1.41 -1.00
C TRP A 103 -15.30 1.05 -2.19
N GLY A 104 -14.83 0.25 -3.12
CA GLY A 104 -15.61 -0.09 -4.29
C GLY A 104 -15.16 -1.35 -4.99
N THR A 105 -15.94 -1.72 -5.98
CA THR A 105 -15.65 -2.84 -6.88
C THR A 105 -14.66 -2.41 -7.97
N ILE A 106 -14.08 -3.42 -8.64
CA ILE A 106 -13.16 -3.14 -9.76
C ILE A 106 -13.82 -2.32 -10.87
N GLU A 107 -15.12 -2.53 -11.12
CA GLU A 107 -15.85 -1.76 -12.13
C GLU A 107 -16.00 -0.28 -11.76
N GLU A 108 -16.28 -0.01 -10.50
CA GLU A 108 -16.41 1.37 -10.01
C GLU A 108 -15.09 2.13 -10.05
N LEU A 109 -13.96 1.43 -9.89
CA LEU A 109 -12.63 2.05 -9.91
C LEU A 109 -12.24 2.66 -11.26
N LYS A 110 -12.91 2.29 -12.33
CA LYS A 110 -12.67 2.85 -13.68
C LYS A 110 -12.92 4.36 -13.75
N GLU A 111 -13.75 4.89 -12.86
CA GLU A 111 -14.09 6.32 -12.80
C GLU A 111 -13.03 7.16 -12.04
N TYR A 112 -12.00 6.53 -11.48
CA TYR A 112 -11.01 7.19 -10.64
C TYR A 112 -9.67 7.36 -11.36
N ASP A 113 -9.03 8.51 -11.15
CA ASP A 113 -7.72 8.84 -11.72
C ASP A 113 -6.61 8.15 -10.93
N LEU A 114 -6.44 6.87 -11.16
CA LEU A 114 -5.46 6.03 -10.48
C LEU A 114 -4.04 6.25 -11.04
N ILE A 115 -3.03 6.13 -10.18
CA ILE A 115 -1.64 6.05 -10.63
C ILE A 115 -1.51 4.85 -11.57
N GLU A 116 -0.75 5.02 -12.66
CA GLU A 116 -0.52 3.98 -13.66
C GLU A 116 -0.12 2.64 -13.03
N GLY A 117 -0.78 1.58 -13.44
CA GLY A 117 -0.56 0.21 -12.95
C GLY A 117 -1.45 -0.21 -11.78
N ILE A 118 -1.94 0.72 -10.98
CA ILE A 118 -2.76 0.39 -9.78
C ILE A 118 -4.06 -0.32 -10.15
N TYR A 119 -4.74 0.11 -11.22
CA TYR A 119 -5.96 -0.55 -11.68
C TYR A 119 -5.71 -2.03 -12.00
N ASP A 120 -4.65 -2.32 -12.76
CA ASP A 120 -4.32 -3.68 -13.16
C ASP A 120 -3.95 -4.56 -11.96
N GLU A 121 -3.23 -4.02 -10.98
CA GLU A 121 -2.90 -4.72 -9.74
C GLU A 121 -4.17 -5.07 -8.95
N ILE A 122 -5.11 -4.12 -8.80
CA ILE A 122 -6.38 -4.37 -8.10
C ILE A 122 -7.23 -5.40 -8.87
N LYS A 123 -7.21 -5.35 -10.20
CA LYS A 123 -7.90 -6.34 -11.03
C LYS A 123 -7.34 -7.75 -10.78
N MET A 124 -6.03 -7.89 -10.64
CA MET A 124 -5.40 -9.17 -10.30
C MET A 124 -5.87 -9.67 -8.93
N VAL A 125 -6.02 -8.79 -7.94
CA VAL A 125 -6.57 -9.15 -6.63
C VAL A 125 -8.02 -9.63 -6.76
N ASP A 126 -8.85 -8.92 -7.49
CA ASP A 126 -10.25 -9.30 -7.74
C ASP A 126 -10.35 -10.70 -8.36
N GLU A 127 -9.52 -10.98 -9.35
CA GLU A 127 -9.44 -12.31 -9.99
C GLU A 127 -9.00 -13.40 -9.00
N LYS A 128 -8.01 -13.13 -8.16
CA LYS A 128 -7.56 -14.09 -7.12
C LYS A 128 -8.65 -14.37 -6.10
N LEU A 129 -9.39 -13.36 -5.66
CA LEU A 129 -10.48 -13.52 -4.70
C LEU A 129 -11.64 -14.33 -5.29
N LYS A 130 -11.96 -14.15 -6.57
CA LYS A 130 -12.99 -14.92 -7.27
C LYS A 130 -12.59 -16.39 -7.44
N ASN A 131 -11.32 -16.66 -7.72
CA ASN A 131 -10.83 -18.02 -7.95
C ASN A 131 -10.61 -18.83 -6.67
N ASN A 132 -10.58 -18.20 -5.50
CA ASN A 132 -10.41 -18.84 -4.20
C ASN A 132 -11.75 -19.15 -3.49
N ASN A 133 -12.86 -18.89 -4.16
CA ASN A 133 -14.21 -19.15 -3.62
C ASN A 133 -14.84 -20.39 -4.28
#